data_dbe5eb5b5bf5aeec22a7299b19e85930
#
_entry.id   dbe5eb5b5bf5aeec22a7299b19e85930
#
_cell.length_a   1.000
_cell.length_b   1.000
_cell.length_c   1.000
_cell.angle_alpha   90.00
_cell.angle_beta   90.00
_cell.angle_gamma   90.00
#
_symmetry.space_group_name_H-M   'P 1'
#
loop_
_entity.id
_entity.type
_entity.pdbx_description
1 polymer ?
#
loop_
_entity_poly.entity_id
_entity_poly.type
_entity_poly.pdbx_seq_one_letter_code
_entity_poly.pdbx_strand_id
1 'polypeptide(L)'
;MQSNLMLVLVALIWGTAFVFQAMGGDSMSAYAFNALRSLAAGIALLPLIAVNNAKQKKTGRAAEADLKARRTLIIGGAVVGTALAVASALQQLGIGLTTVGKAGFITAMYIVFVPVFGIFQRRKLPVTVWISVALGVVGLYFLSMNGSFTLQKGDALILCCAFGYTAHILLIDHFSPKVDGVKMSCIQFFVCAALSAVFMLIDGSIPSWQAIGEAIIPMLYTGVMSSGVGYTLQIIAQKNTEPAVASLLMSLESVFAALAGWVLLNQKFSGREMLGCVIMFAAIVLAQLPDLIAAAKKKKDKAA
;
A
#
# COMPACT_ATOMS: atom_id res chain seq x y z
N MET A 1 15.14 -6.17 9.70
CA MET A 1 15.59 -4.77 9.56
C MET A 1 15.43 -4.24 8.13
N GLN A 2 15.98 -4.91 7.11
CA GLN A 2 15.87 -4.46 5.72
C GLN A 2 14.41 -4.39 5.21
N SER A 3 13.58 -5.40 5.50
CA SER A 3 12.16 -5.41 5.13
C SER A 3 11.37 -4.26 5.75
N ASN A 4 11.64 -3.94 7.02
CA ASN A 4 10.95 -2.83 7.70
C ASN A 4 11.33 -1.48 7.08
N LEU A 5 12.61 -1.30 6.69
CA LEU A 5 13.03 -0.08 5.98
C LEU A 5 12.37 0.04 4.61
N MET A 6 12.21 -1.07 3.89
CA MET A 6 11.45 -1.08 2.63
C MET A 6 10.00 -0.63 2.84
N LEU A 7 9.33 -1.08 3.91
CA LEU A 7 7.95 -0.68 4.21
C LEU A 7 7.82 0.80 4.60
N VAL A 8 8.82 1.35 5.29
CA VAL A 8 8.88 2.81 5.55
C VAL A 8 9.04 3.60 4.24
N LEU A 9 9.89 3.09 3.32
CA LEU A 9 10.02 3.70 1.99
C LEU A 9 8.70 3.60 1.19
N VAL A 10 8.00 2.48 1.28
CA VAL A 10 6.65 2.32 0.69
C VAL A 10 5.70 3.38 1.25
N ALA A 11 5.68 3.57 2.57
CA ALA A 11 4.85 4.57 3.22
C ALA A 11 5.17 6.00 2.76
N LEU A 12 6.45 6.33 2.57
CA LEU A 12 6.86 7.61 2.00
C LEU A 12 6.33 7.82 0.58
N ILE A 13 6.48 6.81 -0.27
CA ILE A 13 6.02 6.84 -1.67
C ILE A 13 4.49 6.97 -1.71
N TRP A 14 3.76 6.25 -0.87
CA TRP A 14 2.31 6.29 -0.85
C TRP A 14 1.75 7.55 -0.20
N GLY A 15 2.40 8.06 0.83
CA GLY A 15 2.02 9.34 1.43
C GLY A 15 2.04 10.48 0.42
N THR A 16 3.11 10.58 -0.36
CA THR A 16 3.19 11.57 -1.45
C THR A 16 2.20 11.25 -2.58
N ALA A 17 1.87 9.99 -2.83
CA ALA A 17 0.95 9.59 -3.88
C ALA A 17 -0.50 10.08 -3.65
N PHE A 18 -0.93 10.32 -2.41
CA PHE A 18 -2.27 10.88 -2.14
C PHE A 18 -2.50 12.23 -2.81
N VAL A 19 -1.47 13.09 -2.80
CA VAL A 19 -1.51 14.38 -3.50
C VAL A 19 -1.70 14.18 -5.01
N PHE A 20 -0.90 13.32 -5.61
CA PHE A 20 -1.00 13.02 -7.05
C PHE A 20 -2.31 12.30 -7.42
N GLN A 21 -2.85 11.46 -6.53
CA GLN A 21 -4.16 10.82 -6.75
C GLN A 21 -5.30 11.86 -6.77
N ALA A 22 -5.25 12.85 -5.87
CA ALA A 22 -6.22 13.93 -5.88
C ALA A 22 -6.13 14.74 -7.19
N MET A 23 -4.92 15.18 -7.58
CA MET A 23 -4.69 15.90 -8.83
C MET A 23 -5.15 15.11 -10.06
N GLY A 24 -4.90 13.80 -10.11
CA GLY A 24 -5.33 12.95 -11.21
C GLY A 24 -6.85 12.76 -11.26
N GLY A 25 -7.51 12.75 -10.11
CA GLY A 25 -8.96 12.65 -9.97
C GLY A 25 -9.70 13.91 -10.46
N ASP A 26 -9.04 15.08 -10.49
CA ASP A 26 -9.61 16.31 -11.02
C ASP A 26 -9.73 16.29 -12.55
N SER A 27 -8.89 15.51 -13.24
CA SER A 27 -8.84 15.48 -14.70
C SER A 27 -9.62 14.32 -15.33
N MET A 28 -9.82 13.21 -14.61
CA MET A 28 -10.49 12.02 -15.16
C MET A 28 -11.20 11.19 -14.08
N SER A 29 -12.06 10.26 -14.51
CA SER A 29 -12.78 9.38 -13.61
C SER A 29 -11.86 8.47 -12.79
N ALA A 30 -12.33 8.02 -11.62
CA ALA A 30 -11.61 7.11 -10.76
C ALA A 30 -11.19 5.81 -11.48
N TYR A 31 -12.07 5.28 -12.32
CA TYR A 31 -11.82 4.06 -13.08
C TYR A 31 -10.78 4.26 -14.18
N ALA A 32 -10.88 5.36 -14.94
CA ALA A 32 -9.90 5.71 -15.96
C ALA A 32 -8.50 5.91 -15.36
N PHE A 33 -8.41 6.69 -14.28
CA PHE A 33 -7.14 6.92 -13.58
C PHE A 33 -6.53 5.62 -13.06
N ASN A 34 -7.33 4.75 -12.42
CA ASN A 34 -6.86 3.45 -11.93
C ASN A 34 -6.43 2.51 -13.07
N ALA A 35 -7.15 2.48 -14.17
CA ALA A 35 -6.79 1.66 -15.34
C ALA A 35 -5.42 2.08 -15.90
N LEU A 36 -5.25 3.38 -16.16
CA LEU A 36 -4.03 3.91 -16.77
C LEU A 36 -2.83 3.81 -15.85
N ARG A 37 -2.94 4.18 -14.57
CA ARG A 37 -1.82 4.06 -13.62
C ARG A 37 -1.41 2.61 -13.40
N SER A 38 -2.37 1.68 -13.34
CA SER A 38 -2.09 0.26 -13.17
C SER A 38 -1.45 -0.34 -14.42
N LEU A 39 -1.90 0.08 -15.61
CA LEU A 39 -1.26 -0.30 -16.87
C LEU A 39 0.18 0.20 -16.93
N ALA A 40 0.43 1.45 -16.58
CA ALA A 40 1.78 2.02 -16.49
C ALA A 40 2.67 1.26 -15.51
N ALA A 41 2.15 0.84 -14.35
CA ALA A 41 2.87 0.01 -13.39
C ALA A 41 3.26 -1.36 -13.97
N GLY A 42 2.29 -2.05 -14.59
CA GLY A 42 2.53 -3.35 -15.24
C GLY A 42 3.61 -3.27 -16.31
N ILE A 43 3.53 -2.28 -17.19
CA ILE A 43 4.51 -2.04 -18.26
C ILE A 43 5.89 -1.71 -17.68
N ALA A 44 5.96 -0.85 -16.65
CA ALA A 44 7.24 -0.47 -16.02
C ALA A 44 7.96 -1.65 -15.36
N LEU A 45 7.26 -2.69 -14.95
CA LEU A 45 7.85 -3.90 -14.35
C LEU A 45 8.39 -4.90 -15.39
N LEU A 46 7.95 -4.86 -16.65
CA LEU A 46 8.39 -5.79 -17.68
C LEU A 46 9.90 -5.80 -17.93
N PRO A 47 10.59 -4.65 -18.07
CA PRO A 47 12.04 -4.61 -18.23
C PRO A 47 12.78 -5.24 -17.03
N LEU A 48 12.30 -4.98 -15.81
CA LEU A 48 12.89 -5.56 -14.60
C LEU A 48 12.78 -7.09 -14.59
N ILE A 49 11.62 -7.63 -14.98
CA ILE A 49 11.39 -9.06 -15.11
C ILE A 49 12.32 -9.66 -16.19
N ALA A 50 12.45 -8.98 -17.33
CA ALA A 50 13.32 -9.44 -18.41
C ALA A 50 14.79 -9.54 -17.96
N VAL A 51 15.29 -8.50 -17.28
CA VAL A 51 16.66 -8.48 -16.71
C VAL A 51 16.84 -9.58 -15.66
N ASN A 52 15.89 -9.77 -14.75
CA ASN A 52 15.97 -10.81 -13.72
C ASN A 52 15.95 -12.21 -14.34
N ASN A 53 15.10 -12.45 -15.34
CA ASN A 53 15.06 -13.73 -16.05
C ASN A 53 16.38 -14.01 -16.81
N ALA A 54 16.98 -13.00 -17.45
CA ALA A 54 18.26 -13.13 -18.12
C ALA A 54 19.40 -13.46 -17.14
N LYS A 55 19.43 -12.83 -15.97
CA LYS A 55 20.40 -13.15 -14.92
C LYS A 55 20.22 -14.57 -14.39
N GLN A 56 19.00 -15.02 -14.15
CA GLN A 56 18.71 -16.40 -13.70
C GLN A 56 19.16 -17.45 -14.71
N LYS A 57 18.96 -17.21 -16.01
CA LYS A 57 19.46 -18.09 -17.08
C LYS A 57 20.99 -18.17 -17.09
N LYS A 58 21.70 -17.05 -16.95
CA LYS A 58 23.17 -17.00 -16.93
C LYS A 58 23.78 -17.74 -15.73
N THR A 59 23.08 -17.76 -14.58
CA THR A 59 23.55 -18.40 -13.34
C THR A 59 23.12 -19.86 -13.21
N GLY A 60 22.53 -20.46 -14.24
CA GLY A 60 22.01 -21.84 -14.21
C GLY A 60 20.84 -22.05 -13.24
N ARG A 61 20.33 -20.98 -12.64
CA ARG A 61 19.18 -20.99 -11.71
C ARG A 61 17.83 -20.85 -12.42
N ALA A 62 17.81 -20.97 -13.76
CA ALA A 62 16.57 -21.09 -14.50
C ALA A 62 15.94 -22.45 -14.10
N ALA A 63 15.22 -22.47 -12.98
CA ALA A 63 14.41 -23.61 -12.62
C ALA A 63 13.43 -23.84 -13.77
N GLU A 64 13.35 -25.07 -14.26
CA GLU A 64 12.17 -25.52 -14.99
C GLU A 64 10.98 -25.11 -14.16
N ALA A 65 10.18 -24.19 -14.72
CA ALA A 65 9.07 -23.62 -13.95
C ALA A 65 8.08 -24.74 -13.69
N ASP A 66 8.13 -25.33 -12.50
CA ASP A 66 7.16 -26.32 -12.04
C ASP A 66 5.77 -25.75 -12.33
N LEU A 67 4.96 -26.49 -13.07
CA LEU A 67 3.61 -26.09 -13.48
C LEU A 67 2.78 -25.62 -12.28
N LYS A 68 3.01 -26.23 -11.11
CA LYS A 68 2.38 -25.86 -9.83
C LYS A 68 2.82 -24.47 -9.36
N ALA A 69 4.11 -24.16 -9.44
CA ALA A 69 4.64 -22.83 -9.07
C ALA A 69 4.11 -21.75 -10.01
N ARG A 70 4.04 -22.02 -11.32
CA ARG A 70 3.46 -21.12 -12.32
C ARG A 70 1.97 -20.87 -12.06
N ARG A 71 1.20 -21.93 -11.77
CA ARG A 71 -0.22 -21.82 -11.42
C ARG A 71 -0.42 -20.98 -10.15
N THR A 72 0.39 -21.21 -9.11
CA THR A 72 0.35 -20.44 -7.86
C THR A 72 0.65 -18.96 -8.10
N LEU A 73 1.62 -18.64 -8.96
CA LEU A 73 1.97 -17.28 -9.33
C LEU A 73 0.80 -16.57 -10.04
N ILE A 74 0.19 -17.22 -11.03
CA ILE A 74 -0.91 -16.64 -11.81
C ILE A 74 -2.14 -16.44 -10.92
N ILE A 75 -2.54 -17.45 -10.13
CA ILE A 75 -3.67 -17.36 -9.22
C ILE A 75 -3.41 -16.31 -8.15
N GLY A 76 -2.22 -16.31 -7.53
CA GLY A 76 -1.84 -15.34 -6.52
C GLY A 76 -1.87 -13.91 -7.07
N GLY A 77 -1.26 -13.67 -8.23
CA GLY A 77 -1.29 -12.36 -8.87
C GLY A 77 -2.70 -11.91 -9.27
N ALA A 78 -3.55 -12.84 -9.74
CA ALA A 78 -4.93 -12.53 -10.10
C ALA A 78 -5.79 -12.18 -8.88
N VAL A 79 -5.72 -12.97 -7.81
CA VAL A 79 -6.51 -12.75 -6.59
C VAL A 79 -6.06 -11.47 -5.88
N VAL A 80 -4.74 -11.26 -5.75
CA VAL A 80 -4.17 -10.03 -5.17
C VAL A 80 -4.51 -8.82 -6.03
N GLY A 81 -4.45 -8.95 -7.38
CA GLY A 81 -4.83 -7.90 -8.31
C GLY A 81 -6.32 -7.53 -8.27
N THR A 82 -7.19 -8.51 -8.07
CA THR A 82 -8.64 -8.26 -7.89
C THR A 82 -8.90 -7.50 -6.58
N ALA A 83 -8.28 -7.91 -5.47
CA ALA A 83 -8.40 -7.20 -4.19
C ALA A 83 -7.88 -5.76 -4.32
N LEU A 84 -6.76 -5.57 -5.02
CA LEU A 84 -6.22 -4.24 -5.30
C LEU A 84 -7.14 -3.40 -6.16
N ALA A 85 -7.75 -3.96 -7.21
CA ALA A 85 -8.67 -3.25 -8.09
C ALA A 85 -9.89 -2.72 -7.33
N VAL A 86 -10.49 -3.55 -6.47
CA VAL A 86 -11.62 -3.15 -5.63
C VAL A 86 -11.20 -2.07 -4.63
N ALA A 87 -10.11 -2.29 -3.89
CA ALA A 87 -9.64 -1.35 -2.89
C ALA A 87 -9.28 0.01 -3.52
N SER A 88 -8.52 0.01 -4.60
CA SER A 88 -8.07 1.24 -5.26
C SER A 88 -9.21 2.01 -5.96
N ALA A 89 -10.22 1.30 -6.50
CA ALA A 89 -11.41 1.94 -7.06
C ALA A 89 -12.22 2.65 -5.97
N LEU A 90 -12.48 1.98 -4.85
CA LEU A 90 -13.18 2.56 -3.69
C LEU A 90 -12.40 3.75 -3.11
N GLN A 91 -11.07 3.64 -3.02
CA GLN A 91 -10.21 4.73 -2.55
C GLN A 91 -10.30 5.94 -3.47
N GLN A 92 -10.13 5.74 -4.78
CA GLN A 92 -10.12 6.84 -5.74
C GLN A 92 -11.49 7.55 -5.83
N LEU A 93 -12.60 6.79 -5.77
CA LEU A 93 -13.96 7.34 -5.66
C LEU A 93 -14.14 8.12 -4.36
N GLY A 94 -13.64 7.58 -3.26
CA GLY A 94 -13.76 8.20 -1.94
C GLY A 94 -12.93 9.49 -1.80
N ILE A 95 -11.72 9.55 -2.36
CA ILE A 95 -10.86 10.75 -2.35
C ILE A 95 -11.57 11.94 -3.01
N GLY A 96 -12.32 11.72 -4.09
CA GLY A 96 -13.10 12.76 -4.76
C GLY A 96 -14.31 13.28 -3.94
N LEU A 97 -14.68 12.61 -2.84
CA LEU A 97 -15.86 12.92 -2.04
C LEU A 97 -15.54 13.25 -0.57
N THR A 98 -14.27 13.25 -0.18
CA THR A 98 -13.80 13.59 1.17
C THR A 98 -12.47 14.35 1.11
N THR A 99 -11.95 14.78 2.25
CA THR A 99 -10.63 15.42 2.29
C THR A 99 -9.51 14.40 2.23
N VAL A 100 -8.37 14.78 1.64
CA VAL A 100 -7.16 13.93 1.56
C VAL A 100 -6.72 13.43 2.94
N GLY A 101 -6.76 14.28 3.96
CA GLY A 101 -6.42 13.91 5.34
C GLY A 101 -7.37 12.84 5.92
N LYS A 102 -8.69 12.97 5.72
CA LYS A 102 -9.66 11.94 6.13
C LYS A 102 -9.48 10.65 5.33
N ALA A 103 -9.26 10.75 4.03
CA ALA A 103 -9.01 9.59 3.19
C ALA A 103 -7.78 8.80 3.68
N GLY A 104 -6.67 9.49 3.96
CA GLY A 104 -5.48 8.88 4.55
C GLY A 104 -5.73 8.22 5.90
N PHE A 105 -6.45 8.92 6.82
CA PHE A 105 -6.80 8.38 8.13
C PHE A 105 -7.63 7.10 8.02
N ILE A 106 -8.74 7.15 7.24
CA ILE A 106 -9.68 6.03 7.17
C ILE A 106 -9.06 4.86 6.39
N THR A 107 -8.28 5.13 5.33
CA THR A 107 -7.51 4.07 4.65
C THR A 107 -6.59 3.37 5.62
N ALA A 108 -5.83 4.12 6.43
CA ALA A 108 -4.88 3.57 7.39
C ALA A 108 -5.55 2.76 8.52
N MET A 109 -6.89 2.71 8.62
CA MET A 109 -7.60 1.82 9.55
C MET A 109 -7.33 0.33 9.28
N TYR A 110 -6.73 -0.04 8.15
CA TYR A 110 -6.19 -1.39 7.95
C TYR A 110 -5.20 -1.80 9.06
N ILE A 111 -4.57 -0.85 9.76
CA ILE A 111 -3.74 -1.08 10.96
C ILE A 111 -4.50 -1.84 12.07
N VAL A 112 -5.80 -1.62 12.17
CA VAL A 112 -6.69 -2.31 13.12
C VAL A 112 -7.22 -3.60 12.51
N PHE A 113 -7.66 -3.53 11.25
CA PHE A 113 -8.33 -4.65 10.61
C PHE A 113 -7.38 -5.83 10.34
N VAL A 114 -6.12 -5.58 9.94
CA VAL A 114 -5.14 -6.64 9.68
C VAL A 114 -4.91 -7.53 10.92
N PRO A 115 -4.55 -6.99 12.10
CA PRO A 115 -4.38 -7.82 13.30
C PRO A 115 -5.70 -8.47 13.78
N VAL A 116 -6.84 -7.80 13.66
CA VAL A 116 -8.15 -8.36 14.01
C VAL A 116 -8.45 -9.58 13.13
N PHE A 117 -8.30 -9.47 11.80
CA PHE A 117 -8.46 -10.62 10.91
C PHE A 117 -7.39 -11.71 11.14
N GLY A 118 -6.20 -11.33 11.62
CA GLY A 118 -5.15 -12.25 12.05
C GLY A 118 -5.59 -13.19 13.18
N ILE A 119 -6.47 -12.73 14.09
CA ILE A 119 -7.05 -13.57 15.16
C ILE A 119 -7.82 -14.74 14.56
N PHE A 120 -8.65 -14.50 13.54
CA PHE A 120 -9.42 -15.56 12.84
C PHE A 120 -8.49 -16.56 12.14
N GLN A 121 -7.27 -16.14 11.75
CA GLN A 121 -6.22 -17.01 11.24
C GLN A 121 -5.40 -17.69 12.36
N ARG A 122 -5.83 -17.59 13.64
CA ARG A 122 -5.17 -18.13 14.83
C ARG A 122 -3.75 -17.57 15.05
N ARG A 123 -3.45 -16.38 14.57
CA ARG A 123 -2.17 -15.70 14.83
C ARG A 123 -2.16 -15.16 16.25
N LYS A 124 -1.08 -15.49 16.98
CA LYS A 124 -0.86 -14.98 18.35
C LYS A 124 0.05 -13.75 18.24
N LEU A 125 -0.51 -12.57 18.34
CA LEU A 125 0.25 -11.32 18.35
C LEU A 125 0.63 -10.94 19.78
N PRO A 126 1.86 -10.43 20.00
CA PRO A 126 2.28 -9.90 21.30
C PRO A 126 1.40 -8.73 21.74
N VAL A 127 1.24 -8.56 23.04
CA VAL A 127 0.48 -7.43 23.61
C VAL A 127 1.05 -6.08 23.17
N THR A 128 2.37 -5.98 23.00
CA THR A 128 3.04 -4.80 22.45
C THR A 128 2.50 -4.36 21.10
N VAL A 129 2.16 -5.30 20.21
CA VAL A 129 1.55 -4.99 18.90
C VAL A 129 0.16 -4.40 19.09
N TRP A 130 -0.67 -4.93 19.99
CA TRP A 130 -2.00 -4.38 20.28
C TRP A 130 -1.95 -2.98 20.88
N ILE A 131 -1.02 -2.73 21.80
CA ILE A 131 -0.79 -1.38 22.35
C ILE A 131 -0.33 -0.43 21.23
N SER A 132 0.55 -0.89 20.35
CA SER A 132 1.02 -0.12 19.20
C SER A 132 -0.10 0.23 18.23
N VAL A 133 -1.00 -0.73 17.95
CA VAL A 133 -2.20 -0.49 17.13
C VAL A 133 -3.08 0.59 17.76
N ALA A 134 -3.36 0.49 19.05
CA ALA A 134 -4.15 1.50 19.78
C ALA A 134 -3.50 2.89 19.72
N LEU A 135 -2.19 2.98 19.98
CA LEU A 135 -1.43 4.23 19.86
C LEU A 135 -1.43 4.74 18.41
N GLY A 136 -1.28 3.86 17.43
CA GLY A 136 -1.34 4.21 16.01
C GLY A 136 -2.68 4.86 15.62
N VAL A 137 -3.79 4.30 16.09
CA VAL A 137 -5.13 4.88 15.86
C VAL A 137 -5.25 6.26 16.50
N VAL A 138 -4.75 6.44 17.73
CA VAL A 138 -4.72 7.74 18.40
C VAL A 138 -3.87 8.74 17.63
N GLY A 139 -2.67 8.34 17.21
CA GLY A 139 -1.79 9.18 16.40
C GLY A 139 -2.42 9.60 15.07
N LEU A 140 -3.03 8.66 14.34
CA LEU A 140 -3.78 8.93 13.11
C LEU A 140 -4.95 9.89 13.33
N TYR A 141 -5.67 9.76 14.45
CA TYR A 141 -6.75 10.66 14.79
C TYR A 141 -6.25 12.11 14.99
N PHE A 142 -5.17 12.30 15.74
CA PHE A 142 -4.57 13.62 15.93
C PHE A 142 -4.02 14.21 14.63
N LEU A 143 -3.47 13.37 13.76
CA LEU A 143 -2.89 13.79 12.50
C LEU A 143 -3.94 14.25 11.47
N SER A 144 -5.06 13.54 11.38
CA SER A 144 -5.95 13.66 10.21
C SER A 144 -7.32 14.29 10.52
N MET A 145 -7.72 14.37 11.79
CA MET A 145 -9.08 14.79 12.16
C MET A 145 -9.06 16.18 12.80
N ASN A 146 -9.53 17.18 12.04
CA ASN A 146 -9.69 18.56 12.51
C ASN A 146 -11.20 18.88 12.67
N GLY A 147 -11.76 18.65 13.87
CA GLY A 147 -13.16 19.01 14.18
C GLY A 147 -14.10 17.82 14.39
N SER A 148 -15.41 18.04 14.16
CA SER A 148 -16.45 17.01 14.38
C SER A 148 -16.35 15.86 13.39
N PHE A 149 -16.51 14.64 13.90
CA PHE A 149 -16.57 13.43 13.08
C PHE A 149 -17.96 13.30 12.44
N THR A 150 -18.13 13.86 11.25
CA THR A 150 -19.32 13.63 10.43
C THR A 150 -18.98 12.64 9.32
N LEU A 151 -19.66 11.51 9.29
CA LEU A 151 -19.44 10.47 8.28
C LEU A 151 -20.10 10.90 6.97
N GLN A 152 -19.31 11.11 5.94
CA GLN A 152 -19.77 11.44 4.58
C GLN A 152 -19.76 10.18 3.69
N LYS A 153 -20.42 10.25 2.52
CA LYS A 153 -20.40 9.15 1.55
C LYS A 153 -18.97 8.73 1.16
N GLY A 154 -18.07 9.71 0.97
CA GLY A 154 -16.67 9.46 0.68
C GLY A 154 -15.97 8.68 1.79
N ASP A 155 -16.23 9.04 3.06
CA ASP A 155 -15.65 8.36 4.22
C ASP A 155 -16.08 6.88 4.28
N ALA A 156 -17.34 6.57 3.95
CA ALA A 156 -17.84 5.19 3.88
C ALA A 156 -17.14 4.39 2.76
N LEU A 157 -16.94 4.97 1.58
CA LEU A 157 -16.19 4.34 0.50
C LEU A 157 -14.75 4.04 0.90
N ILE A 158 -14.08 4.99 1.58
CA ILE A 158 -12.72 4.80 2.07
C ILE A 158 -12.67 3.74 3.18
N LEU A 159 -13.69 3.64 4.04
CA LEU A 159 -13.76 2.56 5.02
C LEU A 159 -13.87 1.18 4.34
N CYS A 160 -14.71 1.05 3.33
CA CYS A 160 -14.77 -0.17 2.52
C CYS A 160 -13.43 -0.46 1.80
N CYS A 161 -12.74 0.59 1.34
CA CYS A 161 -11.40 0.49 0.78
C CYS A 161 -10.40 -0.07 1.82
N ALA A 162 -10.46 0.38 3.09
CA ALA A 162 -9.59 -0.13 4.14
C ALA A 162 -9.76 -1.64 4.39
N PHE A 163 -10.98 -2.17 4.28
CA PHE A 163 -11.22 -3.63 4.26
C PHE A 163 -10.62 -4.29 3.02
N GLY A 164 -10.75 -3.66 1.86
CA GLY A 164 -10.13 -4.14 0.61
C GLY A 164 -8.61 -4.22 0.72
N TYR A 165 -7.95 -3.20 1.25
CA TYR A 165 -6.50 -3.22 1.50
C TYR A 165 -6.11 -4.22 2.58
N THR A 166 -6.94 -4.42 3.62
CA THR A 166 -6.72 -5.48 4.60
C THR A 166 -6.67 -6.86 3.92
N ALA A 167 -7.65 -7.15 3.06
CA ALA A 167 -7.66 -8.38 2.28
C ALA A 167 -6.42 -8.49 1.38
N HIS A 168 -6.05 -7.42 0.70
CA HIS A 168 -4.85 -7.35 -0.15
C HIS A 168 -3.57 -7.66 0.63
N ILE A 169 -3.37 -7.04 1.80
CA ILE A 169 -2.20 -7.28 2.69
C ILE A 169 -2.13 -8.74 3.11
N LEU A 170 -3.26 -9.32 3.54
CA LEU A 170 -3.32 -10.72 3.97
C LEU A 170 -3.12 -11.72 2.82
N LEU A 171 -3.59 -11.39 1.62
CA LEU A 171 -3.37 -12.18 0.41
C LEU A 171 -1.89 -12.12 -0.02
N ILE A 172 -1.26 -10.96 0.04
CA ILE A 172 0.19 -10.84 -0.20
C ILE A 172 0.96 -11.71 0.79
N ASP A 173 0.65 -11.65 2.07
CA ASP A 173 1.29 -12.49 3.09
C ASP A 173 1.17 -13.98 2.76
N HIS A 174 0.00 -14.41 2.29
CA HIS A 174 -0.25 -15.79 1.91
C HIS A 174 0.55 -16.24 0.67
N PHE A 175 0.62 -15.41 -0.38
CA PHE A 175 1.19 -15.81 -1.67
C PHE A 175 2.67 -15.43 -1.81
N SER A 176 3.13 -14.31 -1.26
CA SER A 176 4.48 -13.79 -1.48
C SER A 176 5.61 -14.75 -1.09
N PRO A 177 5.51 -15.62 -0.05
CA PRO A 177 6.55 -16.59 0.24
C PRO A 177 6.70 -17.69 -0.83
N LYS A 178 5.65 -17.93 -1.62
CA LYS A 178 5.54 -19.06 -2.55
C LYS A 178 5.95 -18.72 -3.99
N VAL A 179 6.10 -17.40 -4.30
CA VAL A 179 6.26 -16.93 -5.68
C VAL A 179 7.31 -15.83 -5.81
N ASP A 180 7.67 -15.52 -7.05
CA ASP A 180 8.48 -14.33 -7.36
C ASP A 180 7.64 -13.07 -7.18
N GLY A 181 8.04 -12.19 -6.23
CA GLY A 181 7.28 -11.00 -5.86
C GLY A 181 7.17 -9.98 -7.00
N VAL A 182 8.20 -9.84 -7.85
CA VAL A 182 8.16 -8.90 -8.98
C VAL A 182 7.18 -9.38 -10.06
N LYS A 183 7.19 -10.68 -10.35
CA LYS A 183 6.24 -11.28 -11.30
C LYS A 183 4.82 -11.22 -10.78
N MET A 184 4.61 -11.48 -9.48
CA MET A 184 3.29 -11.37 -8.85
C MET A 184 2.78 -9.93 -8.91
N SER A 185 3.64 -8.93 -8.62
CA SER A 185 3.32 -7.52 -8.74
C SER A 185 2.91 -7.13 -10.16
N CYS A 186 3.62 -7.61 -11.17
CA CYS A 186 3.29 -7.34 -12.57
C CYS A 186 1.90 -7.90 -12.94
N ILE A 187 1.62 -9.15 -12.56
CA ILE A 187 0.31 -9.77 -12.83
C ILE A 187 -0.81 -9.02 -12.11
N GLN A 188 -0.65 -8.66 -10.83
CA GLN A 188 -1.67 -7.91 -10.10
C GLN A 188 -2.00 -6.60 -10.78
N PHE A 189 -1.03 -5.87 -11.35
CA PHE A 189 -1.29 -4.61 -12.01
C PHE A 189 -1.98 -4.76 -13.37
N PHE A 190 -1.66 -5.79 -14.15
CA PHE A 190 -2.42 -6.07 -15.37
C PHE A 190 -3.86 -6.48 -15.05
N VAL A 191 -4.10 -7.25 -14.00
CA VAL A 191 -5.45 -7.60 -13.55
C VAL A 191 -6.20 -6.37 -13.05
N CYS A 192 -5.55 -5.52 -12.23
CA CYS A 192 -6.12 -4.28 -11.75
C CYS A 192 -6.46 -3.34 -12.91
N ALA A 193 -5.58 -3.19 -13.90
CA ALA A 193 -5.80 -2.39 -15.09
C ALA A 193 -6.99 -2.92 -15.90
N ALA A 194 -7.06 -4.23 -16.14
CA ALA A 194 -8.15 -4.84 -16.90
C ALA A 194 -9.50 -4.65 -16.21
N LEU A 195 -9.59 -4.91 -14.91
CA LEU A 195 -10.84 -4.73 -14.15
C LEU A 195 -11.25 -3.26 -14.10
N SER A 196 -10.31 -2.34 -13.86
CA SER A 196 -10.60 -0.90 -13.87
C SER A 196 -11.03 -0.42 -15.26
N ALA A 197 -10.43 -0.94 -16.34
CA ALA A 197 -10.84 -0.62 -17.71
C ALA A 197 -12.25 -1.13 -18.02
N VAL A 198 -12.62 -2.32 -17.53
CA VAL A 198 -14.01 -2.83 -17.67
C VAL A 198 -15.01 -1.88 -16.99
N PHE A 199 -14.72 -1.44 -15.76
CA PHE A 199 -15.60 -0.48 -15.06
C PHE A 199 -15.62 0.89 -15.76
N MET A 200 -14.49 1.37 -16.29
CA MET A 200 -14.42 2.59 -17.09
C MET A 200 -15.32 2.52 -18.33
N LEU A 201 -15.33 1.36 -19.04
CA LEU A 201 -16.17 1.15 -20.20
C LEU A 201 -17.66 1.06 -19.85
N ILE A 202 -18.02 0.39 -18.73
CA ILE A 202 -19.40 0.28 -18.25
C ILE A 202 -19.94 1.66 -17.84
N ASP A 203 -19.11 2.45 -17.16
CA ASP A 203 -19.43 3.81 -16.71
C ASP A 203 -19.42 4.84 -17.87
N GLY A 204 -18.90 4.47 -19.05
CA GLY A 204 -18.77 5.35 -20.21
C GLY A 204 -17.75 6.49 -20.02
N SER A 205 -16.90 6.40 -18.99
CA SER A 205 -15.98 7.45 -18.57
C SER A 205 -14.60 7.35 -19.24
N ILE A 206 -14.56 7.11 -20.56
CA ILE A 206 -13.32 7.06 -21.35
C ILE A 206 -12.68 8.46 -21.35
N PRO A 207 -11.42 8.62 -20.90
CA PRO A 207 -10.78 9.92 -20.83
C PRO A 207 -10.44 10.46 -22.23
N SER A 208 -10.54 11.76 -22.41
CA SER A 208 -10.03 12.44 -23.61
C SER A 208 -8.50 12.48 -23.60
N TRP A 209 -7.89 12.67 -24.76
CA TRP A 209 -6.43 12.87 -24.86
C TRP A 209 -5.95 14.08 -24.08
N GLN A 210 -6.76 15.13 -24.00
CA GLN A 210 -6.48 16.30 -23.19
C GLN A 210 -6.43 15.93 -21.70
N ALA A 211 -7.42 15.22 -21.17
CA ALA A 211 -7.47 14.77 -19.77
C ALA A 211 -6.26 13.88 -19.41
N ILE A 212 -5.84 13.00 -20.34
CA ILE A 212 -4.63 12.18 -20.16
C ILE A 212 -3.39 13.07 -20.09
N GLY A 213 -3.29 14.09 -20.96
CA GLY A 213 -2.18 15.04 -20.96
C GLY A 213 -2.08 15.83 -19.65
N GLU A 214 -3.21 16.32 -19.14
CA GLU A 214 -3.29 17.05 -17.87
C GLU A 214 -2.90 16.18 -16.66
N ALA A 215 -3.28 14.89 -16.67
CA ALA A 215 -2.99 13.95 -15.61
C ALA A 215 -1.66 13.17 -15.80
N ILE A 216 -0.84 13.47 -16.80
CA ILE A 216 0.34 12.64 -17.15
C ILE A 216 1.33 12.51 -15.99
N ILE A 217 1.63 13.60 -15.29
CA ILE A 217 2.55 13.61 -14.16
C ILE A 217 1.96 12.85 -12.98
N PRO A 218 0.73 13.12 -12.49
CA PRO A 218 0.06 12.32 -11.49
C PRO A 218 -0.01 10.83 -11.87
N MET A 219 -0.34 10.52 -13.10
CA MET A 219 -0.47 9.16 -13.59
C MET A 219 0.88 8.42 -13.60
N LEU A 220 1.96 9.05 -14.07
CA LEU A 220 3.30 8.45 -14.08
C LEU A 220 3.84 8.26 -12.68
N TYR A 221 3.67 9.24 -11.79
CA TYR A 221 4.10 9.08 -10.40
C TYR A 221 3.33 7.94 -9.72
N THR A 222 2.00 7.97 -9.78
CA THR A 222 1.19 6.94 -9.12
C THR A 222 1.29 5.58 -9.80
N GLY A 223 1.53 5.51 -11.11
CA GLY A 223 1.75 4.28 -11.86
C GLY A 223 3.13 3.68 -11.61
N VAL A 224 4.19 4.43 -11.88
CA VAL A 224 5.56 3.89 -11.81
C VAL A 224 6.06 3.83 -10.36
N MET A 225 6.02 4.97 -9.64
CA MET A 225 6.59 5.02 -8.29
C MET A 225 5.68 4.39 -7.25
N SER A 226 4.41 4.83 -7.15
CA SER A 226 3.50 4.32 -6.13
C SER A 226 3.08 2.88 -6.42
N SER A 227 2.62 2.59 -7.62
CA SER A 227 2.18 1.25 -7.99
C SER A 227 3.38 0.34 -8.31
N GLY A 228 4.16 0.63 -9.32
CA GLY A 228 5.27 -0.21 -9.77
C GLY A 228 6.29 -0.49 -8.68
N VAL A 229 6.89 0.56 -8.11
CA VAL A 229 7.93 0.41 -7.07
C VAL A 229 7.30 0.10 -5.71
N GLY A 230 6.33 0.89 -5.23
CA GLY A 230 5.78 0.79 -3.89
C GLY A 230 5.18 -0.59 -3.59
N TYR A 231 4.21 -1.06 -4.37
CA TYR A 231 3.61 -2.38 -4.14
C TYR A 231 4.59 -3.54 -4.37
N THR A 232 5.55 -3.41 -5.29
CA THR A 232 6.58 -4.44 -5.46
C THR A 232 7.47 -4.55 -4.23
N LEU A 233 7.90 -3.42 -3.66
CA LEU A 233 8.65 -3.39 -2.41
C LEU A 233 7.82 -3.93 -1.25
N GLN A 234 6.52 -3.62 -1.16
CA GLN A 234 5.60 -4.21 -0.19
C GLN A 234 5.59 -5.73 -0.28
N ILE A 235 5.37 -6.29 -1.48
CA ILE A 235 5.32 -7.75 -1.69
C ILE A 235 6.64 -8.41 -1.28
N ILE A 236 7.79 -7.80 -1.62
CA ILE A 236 9.11 -8.32 -1.26
C ILE A 236 9.32 -8.25 0.27
N ALA A 237 8.95 -7.14 0.89
CA ALA A 237 9.16 -6.92 2.31
C ALA A 237 8.24 -7.81 3.17
N GLN A 238 6.98 -7.98 2.79
CA GLN A 238 6.01 -8.80 3.52
C GLN A 238 6.36 -10.31 3.56
N LYS A 239 7.26 -10.80 2.69
CA LYS A 239 7.79 -12.17 2.84
C LYS A 239 8.40 -12.44 4.21
N ASN A 240 8.95 -11.42 4.85
CA ASN A 240 9.74 -11.53 6.08
C ASN A 240 9.24 -10.60 7.19
N THR A 241 8.03 -10.06 7.06
CA THR A 241 7.44 -9.14 8.04
C THR A 241 6.03 -9.60 8.36
N GLU A 242 5.73 -9.73 9.65
CA GLU A 242 4.38 -10.03 10.14
C GLU A 242 3.37 -9.00 9.61
N PRO A 243 2.20 -9.40 9.06
CA PRO A 243 1.22 -8.48 8.47
C PRO A 243 0.80 -7.34 9.37
N ALA A 244 0.62 -7.58 10.68
CA ALA A 244 0.27 -6.55 11.64
C ALA A 244 1.38 -5.49 11.79
N VAL A 245 2.66 -5.90 11.80
CA VAL A 245 3.80 -4.98 11.81
C VAL A 245 3.93 -4.27 10.47
N ALA A 246 3.71 -4.98 9.36
CA ALA A 246 3.75 -4.40 8.03
C ALA A 246 2.69 -3.31 7.87
N SER A 247 1.45 -3.56 8.30
CA SER A 247 0.36 -2.57 8.24
C SER A 247 0.65 -1.34 9.10
N LEU A 248 1.25 -1.53 10.30
CA LEU A 248 1.66 -0.42 11.15
C LEU A 248 2.75 0.44 10.50
N LEU A 249 3.77 -0.18 9.89
CA LEU A 249 4.83 0.55 9.19
C LEU A 249 4.28 1.32 7.97
N MET A 250 3.41 0.69 7.20
CA MET A 250 2.80 1.32 6.02
C MET A 250 1.85 2.46 6.40
N SER A 251 1.21 2.43 7.59
CA SER A 251 0.35 3.53 8.04
C SER A 251 1.08 4.87 8.25
N LEU A 252 2.43 4.88 8.27
CA LEU A 252 3.22 6.11 8.15
C LEU A 252 2.92 6.89 6.86
N GLU A 253 2.26 6.28 5.88
CA GLU A 253 1.78 7.00 4.69
C GLU A 253 0.96 8.24 5.04
N SER A 254 0.19 8.19 6.14
CA SER A 254 -0.58 9.35 6.62
C SER A 254 0.33 10.46 7.16
N VAL A 255 1.43 10.12 7.82
CA VAL A 255 2.44 11.10 8.27
C VAL A 255 3.12 11.73 7.06
N PHE A 256 3.55 10.92 6.10
CA PHE A 256 4.19 11.41 4.89
C PHE A 256 3.21 12.19 3.98
N ALA A 257 1.92 11.86 3.98
CA ALA A 257 0.89 12.62 3.29
C ALA A 257 0.74 14.03 3.89
N ALA A 258 0.71 14.15 5.22
CA ALA A 258 0.67 15.44 5.91
C ALA A 258 1.93 16.28 5.63
N LEU A 259 3.10 15.67 5.68
CA LEU A 259 4.37 16.32 5.34
C LEU A 259 4.42 16.76 3.87
N ALA A 260 3.94 15.91 2.95
CA ALA A 260 3.85 16.26 1.53
C ALA A 260 2.87 17.42 1.29
N GLY A 261 1.71 17.43 1.97
CA GLY A 261 0.78 18.54 1.94
C GLY A 261 1.40 19.85 2.43
N TRP A 262 2.19 19.79 3.51
CA TRP A 262 2.92 20.95 4.01
C TRP A 262 3.96 21.46 3.01
N VAL A 263 4.80 20.58 2.48
CA VAL A 263 5.92 20.98 1.61
C VAL A 263 5.47 21.32 0.18
N LEU A 264 4.57 20.52 -0.41
CA LEU A 264 4.18 20.65 -1.82
C LEU A 264 2.98 21.58 -2.02
N LEU A 265 2.08 21.66 -1.05
CA LEU A 265 0.84 22.45 -1.15
C LEU A 265 0.84 23.66 -0.20
N ASN A 266 1.97 23.95 0.48
CA ASN A 266 2.10 25.02 1.47
C ASN A 266 1.00 25.01 2.56
N GLN A 267 0.48 23.82 2.91
CA GLN A 267 -0.50 23.66 3.98
C GLN A 267 0.16 23.91 5.34
N LYS A 268 -0.57 24.52 6.28
CA LYS A 268 -0.04 24.74 7.62
C LYS A 268 0.00 23.43 8.40
N PHE A 269 1.16 23.10 8.97
CA PHE A 269 1.34 21.96 9.85
C PHE A 269 1.09 22.37 11.29
N SER A 270 0.00 21.90 11.86
CA SER A 270 -0.44 22.30 13.21
C SER A 270 0.31 21.53 14.31
N GLY A 271 0.37 22.10 15.52
CA GLY A 271 0.93 21.39 16.69
C GLY A 271 0.20 20.08 17.01
N ARG A 272 -1.08 19.98 16.66
CA ARG A 272 -1.89 18.76 16.79
C ARG A 272 -1.41 17.67 15.82
N GLU A 273 -1.16 18.02 14.57
CA GLU A 273 -0.62 17.09 13.56
C GLU A 273 0.80 16.64 13.93
N MET A 274 1.62 17.54 14.47
CA MET A 274 2.94 17.20 15.01
C MET A 274 2.84 16.16 16.13
N LEU A 275 1.91 16.35 17.08
CA LEU A 275 1.65 15.38 18.16
C LEU A 275 1.23 14.02 17.58
N GLY A 276 0.33 14.03 16.58
CA GLY A 276 -0.07 12.81 15.87
C GLY A 276 1.11 12.06 15.27
N CYS A 277 2.02 12.76 14.59
CA CYS A 277 3.26 12.17 14.05
C CYS A 277 4.14 11.54 15.13
N VAL A 278 4.34 12.22 16.25
CA VAL A 278 5.15 11.70 17.38
C VAL A 278 4.52 10.43 17.96
N ILE A 279 3.20 10.41 18.16
CA ILE A 279 2.48 9.22 18.65
C ILE A 279 2.60 8.06 17.66
N MET A 280 2.42 8.31 16.36
CA MET A 280 2.60 7.30 15.31
C MET A 280 4.02 6.70 15.33
N PHE A 281 5.03 7.55 15.44
CA PHE A 281 6.41 7.09 15.50
C PHE A 281 6.66 6.25 16.75
N ALA A 282 6.17 6.66 17.92
CA ALA A 282 6.25 5.90 19.16
C ALA A 282 5.56 4.53 19.03
N ALA A 283 4.38 4.46 18.41
CA ALA A 283 3.66 3.22 18.14
C ALA A 283 4.49 2.24 17.32
N ILE A 284 5.16 2.72 16.27
CA ILE A 284 6.00 1.89 15.39
C ILE A 284 7.23 1.37 16.12
N VAL A 285 7.91 2.22 16.89
CA VAL A 285 9.04 1.80 17.71
C VAL A 285 8.63 0.71 18.70
N LEU A 286 7.48 0.89 19.37
CA LEU A 286 6.94 -0.08 20.33
C LEU A 286 6.63 -1.42 19.66
N ALA A 287 6.05 -1.43 18.47
CA ALA A 287 5.74 -2.66 17.75
C ALA A 287 7.00 -3.47 17.36
N GLN A 288 8.12 -2.77 17.13
CA GLN A 288 9.38 -3.41 16.76
C GLN A 288 10.27 -3.80 17.96
N LEU A 289 9.94 -3.36 19.17
CA LEU A 289 10.72 -3.64 20.37
C LEU A 289 11.01 -5.14 20.59
N PRO A 290 10.04 -6.06 20.44
CA PRO A 290 10.29 -7.49 20.63
C PRO A 290 11.39 -8.03 19.70
N ASP A 291 11.34 -7.64 18.42
CA ASP A 291 12.32 -8.07 17.42
C ASP A 291 13.70 -7.46 17.66
N LEU A 292 13.76 -6.19 18.08
CA LEU A 292 14.99 -5.49 18.41
C LEU A 292 15.67 -6.13 19.64
N ILE A 293 14.91 -6.45 20.66
CA ILE A 293 15.41 -7.13 21.87
C ILE A 293 15.93 -8.54 21.53
N ALA A 294 15.17 -9.29 20.73
CA ALA A 294 15.58 -10.63 20.29
C ALA A 294 16.86 -10.59 19.44
N ALA A 295 16.98 -9.62 18.54
CA ALA A 295 18.17 -9.43 17.73
C ALA A 295 19.40 -9.02 18.54
N ALA A 296 19.23 -8.15 19.55
CA ALA A 296 20.28 -7.72 20.46
C ALA A 296 20.79 -8.90 21.31
N LYS A 297 19.88 -9.75 21.84
CA LYS A 297 20.22 -10.95 22.60
C LYS A 297 21.04 -11.93 21.75
N LYS A 298 20.58 -12.21 20.53
CA LYS A 298 21.26 -13.12 19.60
C LYS A 298 22.67 -12.64 19.18
N LYS A 299 22.89 -11.32 19.17
CA LYS A 299 24.21 -10.73 18.90
C LYS A 299 25.13 -10.87 20.11
N LYS A 300 24.60 -10.78 21.32
CA LYS A 300 25.34 -10.96 22.57
C LYS A 300 25.78 -12.43 22.74
N ASP A 301 24.88 -13.38 22.47
CA ASP A 301 25.14 -14.82 22.55
C ASP A 301 26.16 -15.31 21.49
N LYS A 302 26.37 -14.57 20.40
CA LYS A 302 27.41 -14.88 19.40
C LYS A 302 28.75 -14.24 19.67
N ALA A 303 28.81 -13.26 20.57
CA ALA A 303 30.04 -12.55 20.95
C ALA A 303 30.64 -13.07 22.26
N ALA A 304 29.89 -13.90 23.01
CA ALA A 304 30.34 -14.70 24.15
C ALA A 304 30.75 -16.11 23.72
#